data_99249f42d8e9e2a7bfe56e22e4a963fc
#
_entry.id   99249f42d8e9e2a7bfe56e22e4a963fc
#
_cell.length_a   1.000
_cell.length_b   1.000
_cell.length_c   1.000
_cell.angle_alpha   90.00
_cell.angle_beta   90.00
_cell.angle_gamma   90.00
#
_symmetry.space_group_name_H-M   'P 1'
#
loop_
_entity.id
_entity.type
_entity.pdbx_description
1 polymer ?
#
loop_
_entity_poly.entity_id
_entity_poly.type
_entity_poly.pdbx_seq_one_letter_code
_entity_poly.pdbx_strand_id
1 'polypeptide(L)'
;IISAFSGISLTFFGGGYVVIPALHELFVENLNLLTSAEFADGIAIGQITPGPIFITATFIGYKVAGVTGALLATLAMFTPPAVLTVLLSRFVKILNQSLIVKAAMKGVRAAVIGMIFASAVTIGQTIAPSIVSALIFLVTFFISLKYTISPVYLIIGAGVAGFIIF
;
A
#
# COMPACT_ATOMS: atom_id res chain seq x y z
N ILE A 1 -3.08 -1.96 20.84
CA ILE A 1 -2.47 -2.40 19.56
C ILE A 1 -3.53 -3.11 18.72
N ILE A 2 -4.09 -4.24 19.13
CA ILE A 2 -5.02 -5.04 18.30
C ILE A 2 -6.23 -4.21 17.85
N SER A 3 -6.93 -3.53 18.75
CA SER A 3 -8.11 -2.71 18.44
C SER A 3 -7.78 -1.56 17.48
N ALA A 4 -6.61 -0.94 17.63
CA ALA A 4 -6.15 0.14 16.79
C ALA A 4 -5.93 -0.32 15.34
N PHE A 5 -5.15 -1.37 15.14
CA PHE A 5 -4.88 -1.91 13.80
C PHE A 5 -6.12 -2.53 13.14
N SER A 6 -6.96 -3.26 13.90
CA SER A 6 -8.22 -3.80 13.37
C SER A 6 -9.20 -2.70 12.96
N GLY A 7 -9.28 -1.62 13.74
CA GLY A 7 -10.11 -0.46 13.41
C GLY A 7 -9.65 0.21 12.11
N ILE A 8 -8.35 0.47 11.98
CA ILE A 8 -7.77 1.03 10.75
C ILE A 8 -8.03 0.09 9.56
N SER A 9 -7.79 -1.21 9.74
CA SER A 9 -7.98 -2.21 8.69
C SER A 9 -9.42 -2.28 8.17
N LEU A 10 -10.42 -2.03 9.02
CA LEU A 10 -11.84 -2.06 8.66
C LEU A 10 -12.34 -0.74 8.06
N THR A 11 -11.75 0.39 8.44
CA THR A 11 -12.24 1.73 8.05
C THR A 11 -11.61 2.23 6.76
N PHE A 12 -10.41 1.79 6.43
CA PHE A 12 -9.70 2.31 5.26
C PHE A 12 -9.88 1.40 4.04
N PHE A 13 -10.87 1.74 3.21
CA PHE A 13 -11.10 1.16 1.90
C PHE A 13 -10.43 2.05 0.84
N GLY A 14 -9.65 1.45 -0.06
CA GLY A 14 -9.28 2.17 -1.29
C GLY A 14 -7.82 2.47 -1.54
N GLY A 15 -6.91 1.82 -0.90
CA GLY A 15 -5.49 1.92 -1.24
C GLY A 15 -4.59 2.11 -0.03
N GLY A 16 -3.45 1.41 -0.05
CA GLY A 16 -2.53 1.35 1.09
C GLY A 16 -2.00 2.71 1.56
N TYR A 17 -1.90 3.69 0.66
CA TYR A 17 -1.38 5.02 1.00
C TYR A 17 -2.31 5.84 1.89
N VAL A 18 -3.62 5.61 1.85
CA VAL A 18 -4.59 6.30 2.72
C VAL A 18 -4.44 5.86 4.19
N VAL A 19 -3.87 4.69 4.42
CA VAL A 19 -3.61 4.15 5.76
C VAL A 19 -2.43 4.87 6.44
N ILE A 20 -1.47 5.39 5.68
CA ILE A 20 -0.28 6.05 6.24
C ILE A 20 -0.63 7.26 7.13
N PRO A 21 -1.42 8.23 6.67
CA PRO A 21 -1.84 9.35 7.53
C PRO A 21 -2.56 8.89 8.79
N ALA A 22 -3.44 7.90 8.70
CA ALA A 22 -4.18 7.39 9.84
C ALA A 22 -3.28 6.67 10.87
N LEU A 23 -2.28 5.92 10.40
CA LEU A 23 -1.27 5.34 11.28
C LEU A 23 -0.42 6.41 11.94
N HIS A 24 -0.04 7.47 11.20
CA HIS A 24 0.70 8.60 11.75
C HIS A 24 -0.08 9.30 12.85
N GLU A 25 -1.31 9.72 12.54
CA GLU A 25 -2.19 10.39 13.50
C GLU A 25 -2.37 9.54 14.76
N LEU A 26 -2.62 8.24 14.61
CA LEU A 26 -2.88 7.36 15.74
C LEU A 26 -1.62 7.07 16.57
N PHE A 27 -0.51 6.68 15.94
CA PHE A 27 0.68 6.18 16.66
C PHE A 27 1.68 7.27 17.01
N VAL A 28 1.73 8.37 16.26
CA VAL A 28 2.63 9.50 16.54
C VAL A 28 1.91 10.59 17.31
N GLU A 29 0.74 11.06 16.85
CA GLU A 29 0.09 12.23 17.44
C GLU A 29 -0.79 11.88 18.64
N ASN A 30 -1.65 10.85 18.54
CA ASN A 30 -2.62 10.54 19.59
C ASN A 30 -2.03 9.67 20.70
N LEU A 31 -1.33 8.58 20.33
CA LEU A 31 -0.79 7.63 21.31
C LEU A 31 0.65 7.96 21.73
N ASN A 32 1.37 8.81 20.98
CA ASN A 32 2.77 9.16 21.23
C ASN A 32 3.68 7.94 21.43
N LEU A 33 3.41 6.85 20.71
CA LEU A 33 4.16 5.59 20.81
C LEU A 33 5.37 5.54 19.87
N LEU A 34 5.41 6.39 18.85
CA LEU A 34 6.53 6.56 17.92
C LEU A 34 6.83 8.03 17.71
N THR A 35 8.09 8.30 17.41
CA THR A 35 8.49 9.60 16.85
C THR A 35 8.17 9.66 15.35
N SER A 36 8.06 10.87 14.80
CA SER A 36 7.87 11.05 13.35
C SER A 36 9.01 10.44 12.53
N ALA A 37 10.25 10.44 13.07
CA ALA A 37 11.39 9.81 12.41
C ALA A 37 11.27 8.28 12.37
N GLU A 38 10.93 7.64 13.47
CA GLU A 38 10.70 6.19 13.51
C GLU A 38 9.54 5.75 12.64
N PHE A 39 8.50 6.58 12.55
CA PHE A 39 7.39 6.33 11.65
C PHE A 39 7.83 6.40 10.18
N ALA A 40 8.63 7.40 9.81
CA ALA A 40 9.20 7.52 8.47
C ALA A 40 10.09 6.32 8.10
N ASP A 41 10.91 5.83 9.03
CA ASP A 41 11.70 4.60 8.85
C ASP A 41 10.79 3.39 8.57
N GLY A 42 9.69 3.28 9.29
CA GLY A 42 8.69 2.23 9.09
C GLY A 42 8.05 2.26 7.71
N ILE A 43 7.76 3.46 7.20
CA ILE A 43 7.26 3.62 5.83
C ILE A 43 8.34 3.20 4.83
N ALA A 44 9.58 3.65 5.00
CA ALA A 44 10.69 3.32 4.10
C ALA A 44 10.91 1.80 4.03
N ILE A 45 10.92 1.11 5.17
CA ILE A 45 11.05 -0.35 5.24
C ILE A 45 9.85 -1.03 4.56
N GLY A 46 8.63 -0.54 4.80
CA GLY A 46 7.43 -1.04 4.15
C GLY A 46 7.45 -0.88 2.62
N GLN A 47 8.07 0.19 2.12
CA GLN A 47 8.21 0.46 0.68
C GLN A 47 9.27 -0.43 0.01
N ILE A 48 10.38 -0.69 0.70
CA ILE A 48 11.46 -1.57 0.19
C ILE A 48 11.02 -3.04 0.20
N THR A 49 10.15 -3.41 1.14
CA THR A 49 9.69 -4.80 1.27
C THR A 49 8.66 -5.11 0.18
N PRO A 50 8.89 -6.11 -0.68
CA PRO A 50 7.91 -6.47 -1.71
C PRO A 50 6.65 -7.04 -1.06
N GLY A 51 5.56 -6.27 -1.08
CA GLY A 51 4.29 -6.65 -0.45
C GLY A 51 3.33 -5.48 -0.30
N PRO A 52 2.18 -5.71 0.35
CA PRO A 52 1.23 -4.63 0.61
C PRO A 52 1.81 -3.66 1.64
N ILE A 53 1.51 -2.38 1.47
CA ILE A 53 1.99 -1.29 2.35
C ILE A 53 1.62 -1.51 3.83
N PHE A 54 0.65 -2.36 4.10
CA PHE A 54 0.26 -2.81 5.45
C PHE A 54 1.39 -3.50 6.24
N ILE A 55 2.50 -3.89 5.59
CA ILE A 55 3.71 -4.37 6.26
C ILE A 55 4.28 -3.31 7.22
N THR A 56 4.06 -2.03 6.94
CA THR A 56 4.40 -0.93 7.86
C THR A 56 3.78 -1.15 9.25
N ALA A 57 2.58 -1.74 9.33
CA ALA A 57 1.94 -2.08 10.62
C ALA A 57 2.77 -3.11 11.43
N THR A 58 3.42 -4.06 10.76
CA THR A 58 4.31 -5.03 11.41
C THR A 58 5.51 -4.32 12.06
N PHE A 59 6.11 -3.36 11.35
CA PHE A 59 7.21 -2.56 11.87
C PHE A 59 6.77 -1.69 13.07
N ILE A 60 5.63 -1.01 12.96
CA ILE A 60 5.08 -0.21 14.05
C ILE A 60 4.82 -1.10 15.27
N GLY A 61 4.20 -2.26 15.06
CA GLY A 61 3.98 -3.23 16.14
C GLY A 61 5.28 -3.70 16.80
N TYR A 62 6.33 -3.93 16.01
CA TYR A 62 7.66 -4.27 16.52
C TYR A 62 8.25 -3.16 17.39
N LYS A 63 8.17 -1.92 16.96
CA LYS A 63 8.65 -0.76 17.73
C LYS A 63 7.92 -0.60 19.06
N VAL A 64 6.61 -0.85 19.08
CA VAL A 64 5.77 -0.67 20.27
C VAL A 64 5.93 -1.80 21.28
N ALA A 65 6.04 -3.06 20.86
CA ALA A 65 6.04 -4.23 21.75
C ALA A 65 6.90 -5.40 21.26
N GLY A 66 7.99 -5.11 20.53
CA GLY A 66 8.92 -6.12 20.04
C GLY A 66 8.27 -7.15 19.09
N VAL A 67 8.80 -8.36 19.07
CA VAL A 67 8.32 -9.44 18.19
C VAL A 67 6.84 -9.77 18.41
N THR A 68 6.39 -9.78 19.64
CA THR A 68 4.97 -10.02 19.96
C THR A 68 4.08 -8.93 19.42
N GLY A 69 4.51 -7.67 19.51
CA GLY A 69 3.81 -6.52 18.92
C GLY A 69 3.73 -6.63 17.39
N ALA A 70 4.81 -7.04 16.74
CA ALA A 70 4.84 -7.25 15.29
C ALA A 70 3.82 -8.31 14.84
N LEU A 71 3.79 -9.46 15.52
CA LEU A 71 2.84 -10.55 15.22
C LEU A 71 1.39 -10.10 15.43
N LEU A 72 1.09 -9.47 16.57
CA LEU A 72 -0.26 -9.00 16.89
C LEU A 72 -0.72 -7.90 15.93
N ALA A 73 0.14 -6.97 15.56
CA ALA A 73 -0.17 -5.92 14.59
C ALA A 73 -0.46 -6.50 13.21
N THR A 74 0.36 -7.46 12.77
CA THR A 74 0.15 -8.15 11.49
C THR A 74 -1.17 -8.89 11.47
N LEU A 75 -1.46 -9.71 12.49
CA LEU A 75 -2.73 -10.44 12.60
C LEU A 75 -3.92 -9.49 12.65
N ALA A 76 -3.83 -8.42 13.46
CA ALA A 76 -4.89 -7.43 13.60
C ALA A 76 -5.17 -6.67 12.29
N MET A 77 -4.13 -6.43 11.49
CA MET A 77 -4.26 -5.71 10.22
C MET A 77 -4.83 -6.58 9.09
N PHE A 78 -4.45 -7.86 9.03
CA PHE A 78 -4.83 -8.73 7.92
C PHE A 78 -6.05 -9.61 8.21
N THR A 79 -6.34 -9.95 9.47
CA THR A 79 -7.46 -10.83 9.81
C THR A 79 -8.83 -10.24 9.47
N PRO A 80 -9.16 -8.96 9.78
CA PRO A 80 -10.47 -8.42 9.49
C PRO A 80 -10.82 -8.45 7.99
N PRO A 81 -9.97 -7.96 7.06
CA PRO A 81 -10.28 -8.03 5.64
C PRO A 81 -10.30 -9.47 5.10
N ALA A 82 -9.49 -10.38 5.65
CA ALA A 82 -9.53 -11.79 5.28
C ALA A 82 -10.88 -12.43 5.67
N VAL A 83 -11.33 -12.21 6.90
CA VAL A 83 -12.63 -12.70 7.38
C VAL A 83 -13.77 -12.12 6.54
N LEU A 84 -13.76 -10.79 6.30
CA LEU A 84 -14.75 -10.15 5.44
C LEU A 84 -14.76 -10.76 4.03
N THR A 85 -13.60 -11.00 3.45
CA THR A 85 -13.48 -11.61 2.12
C THR A 85 -14.10 -13.01 2.09
N VAL A 86 -13.82 -13.84 3.11
CA VAL A 86 -14.41 -15.17 3.22
C VAL A 86 -15.92 -15.12 3.40
N LEU A 87 -16.42 -14.25 4.29
CA LEU A 87 -17.85 -14.08 4.51
C LEU A 87 -18.56 -13.58 3.25
N LEU A 88 -18.02 -12.57 2.60
CA LEU A 88 -18.59 -11.98 1.39
C LEU A 88 -18.48 -12.94 0.19
N SER A 89 -17.51 -13.84 0.15
CA SER A 89 -17.34 -14.78 -0.97
C SER A 89 -18.57 -15.65 -1.23
N ARG A 90 -19.29 -16.02 -0.17
CA ARG A 90 -20.55 -16.77 -0.28
C ARG A 90 -21.68 -15.91 -0.86
N PHE A 91 -21.75 -14.64 -0.45
CA PHE A 91 -22.75 -13.68 -0.95
C PHE A 91 -22.43 -13.23 -2.37
N VAL A 92 -21.18 -13.07 -2.75
CA VAL A 92 -20.75 -12.68 -4.10
C VAL A 92 -21.22 -13.68 -5.15
N LYS A 93 -21.27 -14.98 -4.86
CA LYS A 93 -21.81 -15.98 -5.79
C LYS A 93 -23.31 -15.73 -6.09
N ILE A 94 -24.08 -15.34 -5.09
CA ILE A 94 -25.52 -15.04 -5.23
C ILE A 94 -25.71 -13.69 -5.90
N LEU A 95 -24.91 -12.70 -5.52
CA LEU A 95 -24.99 -11.32 -6.02
C LEU A 95 -24.49 -11.19 -7.47
N ASN A 96 -23.58 -12.05 -7.92
CA ASN A 96 -23.06 -12.02 -9.30
C ASN A 96 -24.13 -12.32 -10.37
N GLN A 97 -25.30 -12.78 -9.98
CA GLN A 97 -26.45 -12.93 -10.90
C GLN A 97 -27.23 -11.61 -11.09
N SER A 98 -27.06 -10.63 -10.20
CA SER A 98 -27.74 -9.35 -10.27
C SER A 98 -27.06 -8.39 -11.26
N LEU A 99 -27.84 -7.80 -12.18
CA LEU A 99 -27.36 -6.76 -13.10
C LEU A 99 -26.88 -5.51 -12.38
N ILE A 100 -27.49 -5.16 -11.24
CA ILE A 100 -27.13 -4.01 -10.42
C ILE A 100 -25.73 -4.20 -9.83
N VAL A 101 -25.46 -5.39 -9.28
CA VAL A 101 -24.13 -5.70 -8.70
C VAL A 101 -23.06 -5.71 -9.79
N LYS A 102 -23.35 -6.25 -10.98
CA LYS A 102 -22.41 -6.20 -12.10
C LYS A 102 -22.10 -4.75 -12.54
N ALA A 103 -23.11 -3.90 -12.57
CA ALA A 103 -22.93 -2.48 -12.89
C ALA A 103 -22.09 -1.76 -11.80
N ALA A 104 -22.41 -2.00 -10.51
CA ALA A 104 -21.65 -1.45 -9.40
C ALA A 104 -20.18 -1.90 -9.42
N MET A 105 -19.91 -3.18 -9.69
CA MET A 105 -18.54 -3.71 -9.80
C MET A 105 -17.76 -3.11 -10.99
N LYS A 106 -18.43 -2.76 -12.09
CA LYS A 106 -17.79 -2.01 -13.18
C LYS A 106 -17.37 -0.62 -12.72
N GLY A 107 -18.23 0.09 -11.97
CA GLY A 107 -17.91 1.39 -11.38
C GLY A 107 -16.74 1.33 -10.40
N VAL A 108 -16.74 0.33 -9.51
CA VAL A 108 -15.62 0.10 -8.57
C VAL A 108 -14.30 -0.14 -9.30
N ARG A 109 -14.31 -0.97 -10.36
CA ARG A 109 -13.09 -1.20 -11.16
C ARG A 109 -12.56 0.08 -11.81
N ALA A 110 -13.47 0.89 -12.37
CA ALA A 110 -13.07 2.18 -12.95
C ALA A 110 -12.50 3.13 -11.90
N ALA A 111 -13.12 3.20 -10.72
CA ALA A 111 -12.64 3.99 -9.60
C ALA A 111 -11.23 3.55 -9.13
N VAL A 112 -11.00 2.23 -9.02
CA VAL A 112 -9.67 1.67 -8.64
C VAL A 112 -8.61 2.07 -9.66
N ILE A 113 -8.91 1.98 -10.97
CA ILE A 113 -7.96 2.41 -12.01
C ILE A 113 -7.66 3.91 -11.87
N GLY A 114 -8.70 4.74 -11.62
CA GLY A 114 -8.52 6.17 -11.37
C GLY A 114 -7.66 6.46 -10.14
N MET A 115 -7.84 5.70 -9.05
CA MET A 115 -7.01 5.84 -7.85
C MET A 115 -5.56 5.44 -8.08
N ILE A 116 -5.30 4.38 -8.85
CA ILE A 116 -3.93 3.99 -9.22
C ILE A 116 -3.27 5.11 -10.03
N PHE A 117 -3.99 5.67 -11.00
CA PHE A 117 -3.48 6.78 -11.79
C PHE A 117 -3.23 8.03 -10.93
N ALA A 118 -4.15 8.41 -10.05
CA ALA A 118 -3.99 9.52 -9.13
C ALA A 118 -2.77 9.32 -8.21
N SER A 119 -2.59 8.11 -7.67
CA SER A 119 -1.41 7.77 -6.85
C SER A 119 -0.11 7.89 -7.64
N ALA A 120 -0.09 7.45 -8.90
CA ALA A 120 1.08 7.59 -9.76
C ALA A 120 1.44 9.07 -10.01
N VAL A 121 0.44 9.93 -10.23
CA VAL A 121 0.64 11.38 -10.36
C VAL A 121 1.18 11.99 -9.07
N THR A 122 0.59 11.64 -7.92
CA THR A 122 1.03 12.15 -6.61
C THR A 122 2.47 11.76 -6.32
N ILE A 123 2.83 10.49 -6.55
CA ILE A 123 4.22 10.02 -6.39
C ILE A 123 5.15 10.75 -7.38
N GLY A 124 4.72 10.92 -8.64
CA GLY A 124 5.49 11.65 -9.63
C GLY A 124 5.80 13.10 -9.23
N GLN A 125 4.89 13.75 -8.53
CA GLN A 125 5.08 15.11 -8.02
C GLN A 125 6.09 15.22 -6.87
N THR A 126 6.33 14.12 -6.14
CA THR A 126 7.33 14.09 -5.04
C THR A 126 8.76 13.89 -5.55
N ILE A 127 8.92 13.46 -6.80
CA ILE A 127 10.23 13.26 -7.41
C ILE A 127 10.74 14.61 -7.93
N ALA A 128 11.96 14.99 -7.53
CA ALA A 128 12.59 16.18 -8.06
C ALA A 128 12.68 16.10 -9.60
N PRO A 129 12.24 17.13 -10.34
CA PRO A 129 12.25 17.11 -11.79
C PRO A 129 13.70 17.07 -12.30
N SER A 130 14.10 15.92 -12.81
CA SER A 130 15.40 15.70 -13.43
C SER A 130 15.21 15.04 -14.80
N ILE A 131 16.03 15.43 -15.77
CA ILE A 131 16.03 14.81 -17.10
C ILE A 131 16.31 13.30 -16.96
N VAL A 132 17.17 12.92 -16.03
CA VAL A 132 17.52 11.51 -15.74
C VAL A 132 16.31 10.75 -15.22
N SER A 133 15.57 11.32 -14.26
CA SER A 133 14.34 10.69 -13.73
C SER A 133 13.29 10.50 -14.82
N ALA A 134 13.13 11.49 -15.70
CA ALA A 134 12.22 11.40 -16.84
C ALA A 134 12.65 10.30 -17.83
N LEU A 135 13.94 10.17 -18.12
CA LEU A 135 14.46 9.13 -19.01
C LEU A 135 14.27 7.74 -18.40
N ILE A 136 14.59 7.55 -17.12
CA ILE A 136 14.36 6.28 -16.41
C ILE A 136 12.87 5.91 -16.47
N PHE A 137 11.99 6.87 -16.19
CA PHE A 137 10.55 6.65 -16.27
C PHE A 137 10.11 6.23 -17.67
N LEU A 138 10.52 6.94 -18.72
CA LEU A 138 10.14 6.62 -20.09
C LEU A 138 10.66 5.22 -20.51
N VAL A 139 11.91 4.93 -20.21
CA VAL A 139 12.51 3.63 -20.54
C VAL A 139 11.78 2.49 -19.84
N THR A 140 11.56 2.60 -18.53
CA THR A 140 10.85 1.57 -17.76
C THR A 140 9.40 1.43 -18.19
N PHE A 141 8.73 2.53 -18.54
CA PHE A 141 7.37 2.56 -19.04
C PHE A 141 7.25 1.82 -20.38
N PHE A 142 8.11 2.13 -21.35
CA PHE A 142 8.09 1.45 -22.66
C PHE A 142 8.48 -0.02 -22.55
N ILE A 143 9.43 -0.37 -21.70
CA ILE A 143 9.79 -1.77 -21.42
C ILE A 143 8.59 -2.51 -20.83
N SER A 144 7.89 -1.92 -19.87
CA SER A 144 6.70 -2.50 -19.24
C SER A 144 5.55 -2.70 -20.23
N LEU A 145 5.38 -1.81 -21.21
CA LEU A 145 4.36 -1.94 -22.24
C LEU A 145 4.68 -3.05 -23.25
N LYS A 146 5.95 -3.20 -23.61
CA LYS A 146 6.38 -4.12 -24.67
C LYS A 146 6.62 -5.55 -24.17
N TYR A 147 7.09 -5.68 -22.93
CA TYR A 147 7.49 -6.96 -22.34
C TYR A 147 6.71 -7.22 -21.05
N THR A 148 6.24 -8.43 -20.85
CA THR A 148 5.58 -8.89 -19.63
C THR A 148 6.63 -9.21 -18.55
N ILE A 149 7.41 -8.20 -18.16
CA ILE A 149 8.47 -8.34 -17.14
C ILE A 149 7.87 -8.02 -15.78
N SER A 150 8.26 -8.81 -14.77
CA SER A 150 7.83 -8.52 -13.39
C SER A 150 8.29 -7.11 -12.96
N PRO A 151 7.41 -6.30 -12.35
CA PRO A 151 7.76 -4.96 -11.85
C PRO A 151 8.99 -4.93 -10.94
N VAL A 152 9.26 -6.03 -10.22
CA VAL A 152 10.43 -6.15 -9.32
C VAL A 152 11.74 -5.95 -10.07
N TYR A 153 11.91 -6.55 -11.25
CA TYR A 153 13.12 -6.37 -12.05
C TYR A 153 13.29 -4.95 -12.59
N LEU A 154 12.17 -4.30 -12.93
CA LEU A 154 12.18 -2.89 -13.37
C LEU A 154 12.57 -1.95 -12.23
N ILE A 155 12.07 -2.19 -11.02
CA ILE A 155 12.40 -1.39 -9.82
C ILE A 155 13.88 -1.56 -9.48
N ILE A 156 14.40 -2.79 -9.44
CA ILE A 156 15.82 -3.05 -9.16
C ILE A 156 16.71 -2.42 -10.24
N GLY A 157 16.36 -2.60 -11.52
CA GLY A 157 17.11 -2.02 -12.64
C GLY A 157 17.12 -0.48 -12.60
N ALA A 158 15.99 0.13 -12.33
CA ALA A 158 15.87 1.58 -12.18
C ALA A 158 16.66 2.10 -10.96
N GLY A 159 16.63 1.35 -9.83
CA GLY A 159 17.40 1.68 -8.63
C GLY A 159 18.91 1.63 -8.87
N VAL A 160 19.40 0.57 -9.54
CA VAL A 160 20.83 0.45 -9.90
C VAL A 160 21.24 1.55 -10.87
N ALA A 161 20.42 1.84 -11.90
CA ALA A 161 20.70 2.92 -12.83
C ALA A 161 20.75 4.28 -12.11
N GLY A 162 19.80 4.55 -11.20
CA GLY A 162 19.79 5.74 -10.38
C GLY A 162 21.06 5.86 -9.51
N PHE A 163 21.48 4.78 -8.86
CA PHE A 163 22.68 4.77 -8.00
C PHE A 163 23.98 5.01 -8.77
N ILE A 164 24.04 4.62 -10.06
CA ILE A 164 25.24 4.83 -10.90
C ILE A 164 25.30 6.28 -11.43
N ILE A 165 24.14 6.91 -11.60
CA ILE A 165 24.04 8.23 -12.27
C ILE A 165 24.03 9.38 -11.25
N PHE A 166 23.56 9.15 -10.03
CA PHE A 166 23.54 10.12 -8.92
C PHE A 166 24.55 9.74 -7.83
#